data_12b7868e8632cd6fdce39a4a475df62d
#
_entry.id   12b7868e8632cd6fdce39a4a475df62d
#
_cell.length_a   1.000
_cell.length_b   1.000
_cell.length_c   1.000
_cell.angle_alpha   90.00
_cell.angle_beta   90.00
_cell.angle_gamma   90.00
#
_symmetry.space_group_name_H-M   'P 1'
#
loop_
_entity.id
_entity.type
_entity.pdbx_description
1 polymer ?
#
loop_
_entity_poly.entity_id
_entity_poly.type
_entity_poly.pdbx_seq_one_letter_code
_entity_poly.pdbx_strand_id
1 'polypeptide(L)'
;MKRIKIFISSVQSEFAEERAMLCHYIRTDALLGKFFEPFIFEEVPANEYPISHVYLKEVELCDIYLGLYGNLYGYEDAEGISPTEREYDLAAELHKSRLIYIKSINESNRHPKETAFIRKVERDIVRKTFVDMDGLRTSVYASLIRYLEEKE
;
A
#
# COMPACT_ATOMS: atom_id res chain seq x y z
N MET A 1 16.27 -18.23 -3.96
CA MET A 1 15.81 -17.40 -2.85
C MET A 1 14.40 -16.87 -3.12
N LYS A 2 13.52 -17.01 -2.16
CA LYS A 2 12.15 -16.53 -2.29
C LYS A 2 12.12 -15.02 -2.07
N ARG A 3 11.46 -14.27 -3.00
CA ARG A 3 11.35 -12.82 -2.86
C ARG A 3 10.36 -12.44 -1.77
N ILE A 4 10.61 -11.28 -1.18
CA ILE A 4 9.75 -10.66 -0.17
C ILE A 4 8.58 -10.02 -0.92
N LYS A 5 7.35 -10.42 -0.58
CA LYS A 5 6.15 -9.94 -1.28
C LYS A 5 5.65 -8.64 -0.67
N ILE A 6 5.42 -7.65 -1.54
CA ILE A 6 4.88 -6.35 -1.15
C ILE A 6 3.48 -6.20 -1.75
N PHE A 7 2.49 -5.96 -0.89
CA PHE A 7 1.12 -5.65 -1.33
C PHE A 7 0.95 -4.13 -1.32
N ILE A 8 0.62 -3.55 -2.47
CA ILE A 8 0.41 -2.09 -2.60
C ILE A 8 -1.08 -1.80 -2.50
N SER A 9 -1.46 -1.09 -1.45
CA SER A 9 -2.84 -0.79 -1.09
C SER A 9 -3.12 0.71 -1.23
N SER A 10 -4.14 1.07 -1.99
CA SER A 10 -4.57 2.46 -2.15
C SER A 10 -5.91 2.49 -2.89
N VAL A 11 -6.53 3.66 -2.95
CA VAL A 11 -7.65 3.87 -3.88
C VAL A 11 -7.04 3.93 -5.27
N GLN A 12 -7.39 2.97 -6.13
CA GLN A 12 -6.76 2.80 -7.44
C GLN A 12 -6.89 4.03 -8.33
N SER A 13 -8.07 4.65 -8.36
CA SER A 13 -8.30 5.83 -9.21
C SER A 13 -7.45 7.02 -8.80
N GLU A 14 -7.18 7.18 -7.51
CA GLU A 14 -6.38 8.30 -7.01
C GLU A 14 -4.88 8.09 -7.24
N PHE A 15 -4.41 6.86 -7.12
CA PHE A 15 -2.97 6.54 -7.13
C PHE A 15 -2.56 5.64 -8.29
N ALA A 16 -3.29 5.66 -9.41
CA ALA A 16 -2.99 4.79 -10.55
C ALA A 16 -1.54 4.95 -11.03
N GLU A 17 -1.05 6.18 -11.14
CA GLU A 17 0.31 6.46 -11.60
C GLU A 17 1.36 6.00 -10.59
N GLU A 18 1.13 6.31 -9.32
CA GLU A 18 2.05 5.92 -8.24
C GLU A 18 2.14 4.41 -8.11
N ARG A 19 1.00 3.71 -8.20
CA ARG A 19 0.97 2.25 -8.14
C ARG A 19 1.78 1.63 -9.27
N ALA A 20 1.56 2.09 -10.49
CA ALA A 20 2.28 1.60 -11.67
C ALA A 20 3.78 1.90 -11.58
N MET A 21 4.13 3.11 -11.15
CA MET A 21 5.52 3.51 -10.99
C MET A 21 6.24 2.66 -9.97
N LEU A 22 5.65 2.46 -8.79
CA LEU A 22 6.28 1.68 -7.73
C LEU A 22 6.48 0.22 -8.14
N CYS A 23 5.47 -0.37 -8.78
CA CYS A 23 5.55 -1.74 -9.23
C CYS A 23 6.70 -1.92 -10.23
N HIS A 24 6.76 -1.05 -11.24
CA HIS A 24 7.83 -1.09 -12.23
C HIS A 24 9.20 -0.82 -11.60
N TYR A 25 9.30 0.20 -10.76
CA TYR A 25 10.55 0.60 -10.12
C TYR A 25 11.12 -0.53 -9.25
N ILE A 26 10.30 -1.12 -8.40
CA ILE A 26 10.76 -2.18 -7.49
C ILE A 26 11.24 -3.39 -8.30
N ARG A 27 10.54 -3.74 -9.37
CA ARG A 27 10.92 -4.90 -10.20
C ARG A 27 12.19 -4.68 -10.99
N THR A 28 12.41 -3.46 -11.47
CA THR A 28 13.52 -3.19 -12.39
C THR A 28 14.77 -2.63 -11.73
N ASP A 29 14.67 -2.14 -10.50
CA ASP A 29 15.85 -1.68 -9.77
C ASP A 29 16.79 -2.86 -9.53
N ALA A 30 18.08 -2.65 -9.80
CA ALA A 30 19.07 -3.74 -9.74
C ALA A 30 19.16 -4.39 -8.36
N LEU A 31 18.95 -3.62 -7.29
CA LEU A 31 19.00 -4.13 -5.93
C LEU A 31 17.61 -4.63 -5.49
N LEU A 32 16.60 -3.78 -5.58
CA LEU A 32 15.26 -4.11 -5.08
C LEU A 32 14.66 -5.31 -5.80
N GLY A 33 14.87 -5.42 -7.10
CA GLY A 33 14.32 -6.52 -7.90
C GLY A 33 14.86 -7.89 -7.53
N LYS A 34 16.00 -7.93 -6.84
CA LYS A 34 16.55 -9.20 -6.35
C LYS A 34 15.81 -9.72 -5.13
N PHE A 35 15.29 -8.82 -4.29
CA PHE A 35 14.75 -9.18 -2.98
C PHE A 35 13.24 -9.06 -2.89
N PHE A 36 12.60 -8.21 -3.69
CA PHE A 36 11.19 -7.87 -3.54
C PHE A 36 10.36 -8.20 -4.78
N GLU A 37 9.12 -8.58 -4.55
CA GLU A 37 8.13 -8.78 -5.61
C GLU A 37 6.87 -7.99 -5.24
N PRO A 38 6.58 -6.88 -5.95
CA PRO A 38 5.39 -6.08 -5.68
C PRO A 38 4.16 -6.70 -6.33
N PHE A 39 3.01 -6.50 -5.69
CA PHE A 39 1.70 -6.90 -6.21
C PHE A 39 0.79 -5.69 -6.27
N ILE A 40 0.13 -5.49 -7.40
CA ILE A 40 -0.97 -4.54 -7.55
C ILE A 40 -2.17 -5.27 -8.16
N PHE A 41 -3.36 -4.90 -7.69
CA PHE A 41 -4.60 -5.57 -8.12
C PHE A 41 -4.84 -5.49 -9.63
N GLU A 42 -4.37 -4.43 -10.28
CA GLU A 42 -4.49 -4.20 -11.73
C GLU A 42 -3.88 -5.32 -12.57
N GLU A 43 -2.97 -6.10 -12.00
CA GLU A 43 -2.30 -7.19 -12.71
C GLU A 43 -3.01 -8.54 -12.57
N VAL A 44 -4.09 -8.60 -11.80
CA VAL A 44 -4.80 -9.86 -11.59
C VAL A 44 -5.59 -10.23 -12.83
N PRO A 45 -5.38 -11.43 -13.40
CA PRO A 45 -6.18 -11.88 -14.54
C PRO A 45 -7.64 -12.07 -14.12
N ALA A 46 -8.55 -11.99 -15.11
CA ALA A 46 -9.96 -12.27 -14.87
C ALA A 46 -10.11 -13.68 -14.29
N ASN A 47 -10.93 -13.82 -13.25
CA ASN A 47 -11.18 -15.10 -12.60
C ASN A 47 -12.58 -15.10 -11.99
N GLU A 48 -13.00 -16.24 -11.47
CA GLU A 48 -14.36 -16.44 -10.98
C GLU A 48 -14.59 -16.01 -9.53
N TYR A 49 -13.52 -15.62 -8.83
CA TYR A 49 -13.64 -15.29 -7.40
C TYR A 49 -14.08 -13.86 -7.16
N PRO A 50 -14.79 -13.58 -6.06
CA PRO A 50 -15.11 -12.21 -5.68
C PRO A 50 -13.86 -11.36 -5.50
N ILE A 51 -13.95 -10.09 -5.83
CA ILE A 51 -12.84 -9.13 -5.72
C ILE A 51 -12.25 -9.14 -4.30
N SER A 52 -13.12 -9.11 -3.28
CA SER A 52 -12.68 -9.11 -1.88
C SER A 52 -11.86 -10.35 -1.52
N HIS A 53 -12.23 -11.49 -2.07
CA HIS A 53 -11.49 -12.74 -1.83
C HIS A 53 -10.05 -12.63 -2.36
N VAL A 54 -9.90 -12.06 -3.57
CA VAL A 54 -8.59 -11.97 -4.21
C VAL A 54 -7.64 -11.06 -3.44
N TYR A 55 -8.04 -9.81 -3.14
CA TYR A 55 -7.09 -8.90 -2.52
C TYR A 55 -6.86 -9.20 -1.03
N LEU A 56 -7.85 -9.70 -0.31
CA LEU A 56 -7.62 -10.09 1.09
C LEU A 56 -6.68 -11.29 1.17
N LYS A 57 -6.79 -12.22 0.22
CA LYS A 57 -5.86 -13.34 0.11
C LYS A 57 -4.43 -12.86 -0.14
N GLU A 58 -4.27 -11.85 -1.01
CA GLU A 58 -2.94 -11.30 -1.29
C GLU A 58 -2.36 -10.57 -0.08
N VAL A 59 -3.19 -9.92 0.74
CA VAL A 59 -2.72 -9.35 2.01
C VAL A 59 -2.22 -10.45 2.94
N GLU A 60 -2.93 -11.56 3.04
CA GLU A 60 -2.48 -12.70 3.85
C GLU A 60 -1.12 -13.22 3.40
N LEU A 61 -0.89 -13.27 2.09
CA LEU A 61 0.32 -13.83 1.51
C LEU A 61 1.51 -12.87 1.51
N CYS A 62 1.28 -11.57 1.71
CA CYS A 62 2.37 -10.60 1.64
C CYS A 62 3.23 -10.61 2.91
N ASP A 63 4.45 -10.12 2.74
CA ASP A 63 5.37 -9.88 3.86
C ASP A 63 5.31 -8.42 4.30
N ILE A 64 5.10 -7.53 3.34
CA ILE A 64 5.03 -6.09 3.58
C ILE A 64 3.73 -5.55 2.99
N TYR A 65 2.99 -4.80 3.78
CA TYR A 65 1.86 -3.99 3.34
C TYR A 65 2.36 -2.57 3.10
N LEU A 66 2.17 -2.06 1.88
CA LEU A 66 2.55 -0.69 1.53
C LEU A 66 1.30 0.10 1.19
N GLY A 67 0.98 1.08 2.03
CA GLY A 67 -0.22 1.90 1.86
C GLY A 67 0.09 3.27 1.29
N LEU A 68 -0.73 3.70 0.33
CA LEU A 68 -0.69 5.05 -0.25
C LEU A 68 -2.04 5.70 0.04
N TYR A 69 -2.06 6.76 0.83
CA TYR A 69 -3.30 7.41 1.26
C TYR A 69 -3.32 8.87 0.84
N GLY A 70 -4.50 9.36 0.48
CA GLY A 70 -4.67 10.73 -0.02
C GLY A 70 -6.03 11.31 0.33
N ASN A 71 -6.77 11.78 -0.67
CA ASN A 71 -8.06 12.44 -0.48
C ASN A 71 -9.27 11.50 -0.51
N LEU A 72 -9.22 10.47 -1.34
CA LEU A 72 -10.38 9.59 -1.56
C LEU A 72 -10.40 8.44 -0.57
N TYR A 73 -11.59 8.11 -0.08
CA TYR A 73 -11.78 6.94 0.76
C TYR A 73 -12.01 5.67 -0.06
N GLY A 74 -12.51 5.83 -1.28
CA GLY A 74 -12.93 4.73 -2.13
C GLY A 74 -14.40 4.38 -1.89
N TYR A 75 -14.92 3.42 -2.63
CA TYR A 75 -16.30 3.00 -2.42
C TYR A 75 -16.43 2.18 -1.14
N GLU A 76 -17.64 2.23 -0.56
CA GLU A 76 -17.88 1.61 0.73
C GLU A 76 -18.67 0.30 0.57
N ASP A 77 -18.32 -0.70 1.36
CA ASP A 77 -19.09 -1.95 1.40
C ASP A 77 -20.37 -1.76 2.23
N ALA A 78 -21.09 -2.86 2.49
CA ALA A 78 -22.33 -2.82 3.23
C ALA A 78 -22.18 -2.24 4.65
N GLU A 79 -20.99 -2.31 5.21
CA GLU A 79 -20.67 -1.79 6.55
C GLU A 79 -20.06 -0.40 6.52
N GLY A 80 -19.96 0.22 5.33
CA GLY A 80 -19.40 1.56 5.16
C GLY A 80 -17.89 1.62 5.20
N ILE A 81 -17.21 0.51 4.92
CA ILE A 81 -15.74 0.41 5.00
C ILE A 81 -15.19 0.18 3.59
N SER A 82 -14.13 0.92 3.23
CA SER A 82 -13.49 0.79 1.92
C SER A 82 -12.58 -0.42 1.84
N PRO A 83 -12.32 -0.92 0.62
CA PRO A 83 -11.34 -2.00 0.44
C PRO A 83 -9.98 -1.67 1.03
N THR A 84 -9.50 -0.43 0.84
CA THR A 84 -8.20 0.01 1.36
C THR A 84 -8.14 -0.10 2.89
N GLU A 85 -9.20 0.32 3.58
CA GLU A 85 -9.24 0.19 5.04
C GLU A 85 -9.31 -1.28 5.47
N ARG A 86 -10.08 -2.11 4.78
CA ARG A 86 -10.14 -3.55 5.06
C ARG A 86 -8.77 -4.21 4.92
N GLU A 87 -8.04 -3.84 3.88
CA GLU A 87 -6.69 -4.36 3.64
C GLU A 87 -5.75 -3.97 4.77
N TYR A 88 -5.81 -2.71 5.21
CA TYR A 88 -5.00 -2.24 6.34
C TYR A 88 -5.35 -3.01 7.63
N ASP A 89 -6.64 -3.13 7.92
CA ASP A 89 -7.10 -3.81 9.13
C ASP A 89 -6.60 -5.26 9.17
N LEU A 90 -6.67 -5.95 8.04
CA LEU A 90 -6.18 -7.33 7.97
C LEU A 90 -4.66 -7.39 8.15
N ALA A 91 -3.92 -6.49 7.51
CA ALA A 91 -2.47 -6.42 7.66
C ALA A 91 -2.08 -6.18 9.12
N ALA A 92 -2.81 -5.30 9.82
CA ALA A 92 -2.58 -5.02 11.23
C ALA A 92 -2.88 -6.24 12.09
N GLU A 93 -4.01 -6.90 11.84
CA GLU A 93 -4.41 -8.11 12.57
C GLU A 93 -3.37 -9.22 12.44
N LEU A 94 -2.81 -9.37 11.24
CA LEU A 94 -1.82 -10.41 10.95
C LEU A 94 -0.38 -9.97 11.28
N HIS A 95 -0.20 -8.80 11.87
CA HIS A 95 1.09 -8.25 12.26
C HIS A 95 2.08 -8.13 11.10
N LYS A 96 1.59 -7.79 9.91
CA LYS A 96 2.46 -7.55 8.76
C LYS A 96 3.29 -6.29 8.97
N SER A 97 4.47 -6.24 8.36
CA SER A 97 5.23 -4.99 8.27
C SER A 97 4.43 -4.01 7.42
N ARG A 98 4.19 -2.81 7.94
CA ARG A 98 3.34 -1.81 7.28
C ARG A 98 4.14 -0.56 7.00
N LEU A 99 4.29 -0.23 5.71
CA LEU A 99 4.96 0.97 5.25
C LEU A 99 3.90 1.92 4.71
N ILE A 100 3.73 3.07 5.33
CA ILE A 100 2.64 3.99 5.03
C ILE A 100 3.15 5.32 4.52
N TYR A 101 2.61 5.74 3.38
CA TYR A 101 2.97 7.00 2.70
C TYR A 101 1.71 7.79 2.43
N ILE A 102 1.68 9.04 2.90
CA ILE A 102 0.51 9.90 2.79
C ILE A 102 0.86 11.08 1.90
N LYS A 103 0.07 11.29 0.85
CA LYS A 103 0.31 12.39 -0.07
C LYS A 103 -0.02 13.72 0.61
N SER A 104 0.92 14.66 0.54
CA SER A 104 0.72 16.02 1.06
C SER A 104 -0.18 16.78 0.10
N ILE A 105 -1.44 16.95 0.49
CA ILE A 105 -2.47 17.59 -0.31
C ILE A 105 -3.31 18.47 0.61
N ASN A 106 -4.15 19.30 0.02
CA ASN A 106 -5.05 20.16 0.77
C ASN A 106 -6.07 19.29 1.52
N GLU A 107 -5.96 19.24 2.83
CA GLU A 107 -6.82 18.41 3.69
C GLU A 107 -8.31 18.80 3.61
N SER A 108 -8.63 20.02 3.19
CA SER A 108 -10.02 20.45 3.05
C SER A 108 -10.77 19.66 1.96
N ASN A 109 -10.02 19.05 1.03
CA ASN A 109 -10.58 18.22 -0.04
C ASN A 109 -10.64 16.74 0.33
N ARG A 110 -10.13 16.38 1.51
CA ARG A 110 -10.08 14.97 1.93
C ARG A 110 -11.44 14.51 2.42
N HIS A 111 -11.85 13.33 1.97
CA HIS A 111 -13.09 12.72 2.43
C HIS A 111 -13.02 12.52 3.96
N PRO A 112 -14.11 12.84 4.71
CA PRO A 112 -14.09 12.71 6.18
C PRO A 112 -13.71 11.31 6.68
N LYS A 113 -14.14 10.26 5.99
CA LYS A 113 -13.79 8.89 6.36
C LYS A 113 -12.32 8.60 6.10
N GLU A 114 -11.72 9.22 5.08
CA GLU A 114 -10.29 9.09 4.82
C GLU A 114 -9.48 9.78 5.92
N THR A 115 -9.92 10.95 6.36
CA THR A 115 -9.28 11.64 7.49
C THR A 115 -9.30 10.76 8.75
N ALA A 116 -10.45 10.15 9.04
CA ALA A 116 -10.58 9.26 10.20
C ALA A 116 -9.69 8.03 10.08
N PHE A 117 -9.62 7.45 8.88
CA PHE A 117 -8.76 6.29 8.60
C PHE A 117 -7.29 6.64 8.79
N ILE A 118 -6.84 7.76 8.22
CA ILE A 118 -5.44 8.20 8.35
C ILE A 118 -5.10 8.43 9.83
N ARG A 119 -6.00 9.02 10.60
CA ARG A 119 -5.77 9.21 12.04
C ARG A 119 -5.63 7.88 12.78
N LYS A 120 -6.42 6.89 12.39
CA LYS A 120 -6.30 5.55 12.96
C LYS A 120 -4.93 4.95 12.67
N VAL A 121 -4.47 5.06 11.43
CA VAL A 121 -3.16 4.56 11.02
C VAL A 121 -2.03 5.28 11.77
N GLU A 122 -2.12 6.60 11.88
CA GLU A 122 -1.09 7.42 12.55
C GLU A 122 -0.93 7.10 14.03
N ARG A 123 -1.95 6.57 14.67
CA ARG A 123 -1.86 6.13 16.06
C ARG A 123 -1.13 4.81 16.23
N ASP A 124 -1.07 4.02 15.17
CA ASP A 124 -0.48 2.67 15.24
C ASP A 124 0.98 2.63 14.81
N ILE A 125 1.34 3.36 13.76
CA ILE A 125 2.68 3.25 13.16
C ILE A 125 3.19 4.59 12.66
N VAL A 126 4.51 4.65 12.49
CA VAL A 126 5.18 5.82 11.90
C VAL A 126 4.87 5.83 10.39
N ARG A 127 4.49 6.98 9.89
CA ARG A 127 4.22 7.17 8.46
C ARG A 127 5.11 8.26 7.88
N LYS A 128 5.20 8.31 6.55
CA LYS A 128 5.96 9.33 5.83
C LYS A 128 5.01 10.07 4.90
N THR A 129 5.21 11.37 4.72
CA THR A 129 4.48 12.12 3.70
C THR A 129 5.30 12.23 2.43
N PHE A 130 4.65 12.44 1.28
CA PHE A 130 5.33 12.69 0.02
C PHE A 130 4.56 13.74 -0.77
N VAL A 131 5.27 14.45 -1.65
CA VAL A 131 4.70 15.53 -2.46
C VAL A 131 4.56 15.10 -3.92
N ASP A 132 5.55 14.38 -4.44
CA ASP A 132 5.62 14.00 -5.84
C ASP A 132 6.15 12.56 -6.00
N MET A 133 6.21 12.11 -7.26
CA MET A 133 6.66 10.76 -7.61
C MET A 133 8.10 10.50 -7.18
N ASP A 134 8.97 11.46 -7.38
CA ASP A 134 10.39 11.29 -7.02
C ASP A 134 10.57 11.17 -5.52
N GLY A 135 9.86 11.98 -4.74
CA GLY A 135 9.88 11.89 -3.29
C GLY A 135 9.35 10.56 -2.79
N LEU A 136 8.27 10.08 -3.39
CA LEU A 136 7.70 8.78 -3.03
C LEU A 136 8.69 7.65 -3.31
N ARG A 137 9.28 7.64 -4.50
CA ARG A 137 10.24 6.62 -4.90
C ARG A 137 11.44 6.58 -3.94
N THR A 138 11.99 7.75 -3.62
CA THR A 138 13.13 7.86 -2.69
C THR A 138 12.77 7.34 -1.29
N SER A 139 11.59 7.70 -0.79
CA SER A 139 11.14 7.25 0.53
C SER A 139 10.91 5.74 0.57
N VAL A 140 10.31 5.19 -0.48
CA VAL A 140 10.06 3.73 -0.55
C VAL A 140 11.39 2.99 -0.61
N TYR A 141 12.33 3.46 -1.43
CA TYR A 141 13.66 2.85 -1.51
C TYR A 141 14.32 2.79 -0.12
N ALA A 142 14.33 3.92 0.60
CA ALA A 142 14.92 3.99 1.94
C ALA A 142 14.26 3.00 2.91
N SER A 143 12.92 2.90 2.88
CA SER A 143 12.20 1.98 3.74
C SER A 143 12.51 0.52 3.43
N LEU A 144 12.61 0.17 2.15
CA LEU A 144 12.89 -1.21 1.74
C LEU A 144 14.33 -1.61 2.09
N ILE A 145 15.30 -0.70 1.92
CA ILE A 145 16.68 -0.97 2.34
C ILE A 145 16.73 -1.17 3.86
N ARG A 146 16.06 -0.32 4.63
CA ARG A 146 15.98 -0.48 6.07
C ARG A 146 15.36 -1.82 6.48
N TYR A 147 14.31 -2.23 5.77
CA TYR A 147 13.69 -3.53 6.01
C TYR A 147 14.71 -4.66 5.84
N LEU A 148 15.49 -4.62 4.76
CA LEU A 148 16.52 -5.64 4.53
C LEU A 148 17.57 -5.65 5.64
N GLU A 149 17.99 -4.48 6.09
CA GLU A 149 19.00 -4.37 7.16
C GLU A 149 18.49 -4.95 8.49
N GLU A 150 17.22 -4.71 8.81
CA GLU A 150 16.65 -5.16 10.08
C GLU A 150 16.29 -6.65 10.09
N LYS A 151 16.09 -7.27 8.93
CA LYS A 151 15.67 -8.66 8.84
C LYS A 151 16.83 -9.64 8.55
N GLU A 152 18.02 -9.14 8.40
CA GLU A 152 19.20 -10.01 8.20
C GLU A 152 19.75 -10.59 9.47
#